data_745f825d8677c91fb7f60c5a4d04e402
#
_entry.id   745f825d8677c91fb7f60c5a4d04e402
#
_cell.length_a   1.000
_cell.length_b   1.000
_cell.length_c   1.000
_cell.angle_alpha   90.00
_cell.angle_beta   90.00
_cell.angle_gamma   90.00
#
_symmetry.space_group_name_H-M   'P 1'
#
loop_
_entity.id
_entity.type
_entity.pdbx_description
1 polymer ?
#
loop_
_entity_poly.entity_id
_entity_poly.type
_entity_poly.pdbx_seq_one_letter_code
_entity_poly.pdbx_strand_id
1 'polypeptide(L)'
;MLVGSDLWQVAPQKTTSRKETTSESVAASQGAKRFETERDDFFDLLGLTPFDSPYSPSKKLADGCISQVFAGLLEMDDAKVMRVMTLAMAASLAAGTDLIEAVTYAVPVNMDELWQPDDAFFDILRDKRVINAMVKDIAGKSCADGALTDTGKVQKDIICNRMAGHGVSADKARPDWRPRWMQVPASHYLDRATCPPSAAGERAARIMDKTPSQKAA
;
A
#
# COMPACT_ATOMS: atom_id res chain seq x y z
N MET A 1 -19.40 7.36 31.87
CA MET A 1 -20.18 7.08 30.66
C MET A 1 -19.56 7.87 29.53
N LEU A 2 -18.58 7.31 28.83
CA LEU A 2 -17.92 7.96 27.68
C LEU A 2 -18.81 7.71 26.47
N VAL A 3 -19.64 8.69 26.17
CA VAL A 3 -20.48 8.71 24.97
C VAL A 3 -19.53 8.99 23.80
N GLY A 4 -19.43 8.01 22.89
CA GLY A 4 -18.97 8.12 21.53
C GLY A 4 -17.88 9.15 21.28
N SER A 5 -16.63 8.82 21.57
CA SER A 5 -15.53 9.61 21.03
C SER A 5 -15.48 9.35 19.53
N ASP A 6 -15.46 10.39 18.72
CA ASP A 6 -15.29 10.39 17.26
C ASP A 6 -13.95 9.73 16.80
N LEU A 7 -13.22 9.12 17.72
CA LEU A 7 -11.94 8.45 17.53
C LEU A 7 -12.05 7.10 16.79
N TRP A 8 -13.24 6.49 16.71
CA TRP A 8 -13.47 5.22 16.04
C TRP A 8 -14.75 5.24 15.21
N GLN A 9 -14.85 6.16 14.28
CA GLN A 9 -15.76 5.99 13.17
C GLN A 9 -15.07 5.15 12.11
N VAL A 10 -15.23 3.84 12.17
CA VAL A 10 -15.05 2.95 11.03
C VAL A 10 -16.22 3.23 10.08
N ALA A 11 -16.17 4.36 9.41
CA ALA A 11 -17.05 4.61 8.30
C ALA A 11 -16.40 3.93 7.08
N PRO A 12 -17.09 3.00 6.39
CA PRO A 12 -16.63 2.58 5.07
C PRO A 12 -16.49 3.86 4.25
N GLN A 13 -15.32 4.10 3.68
CA GLN A 13 -15.12 5.25 2.80
C GLN A 13 -16.21 5.18 1.73
N LYS A 14 -17.09 6.17 1.72
CA LYS A 14 -17.97 6.37 0.57
C LYS A 14 -17.05 6.68 -0.59
N THR A 15 -16.85 5.70 -1.45
CA THR A 15 -16.27 5.91 -2.76
C THR A 15 -17.12 6.99 -3.41
N THR A 16 -16.60 8.21 -3.46
CA THR A 16 -17.13 9.24 -4.33
C THR A 16 -17.15 8.65 -5.73
N SER A 17 -18.21 8.82 -6.46
CA SER A 17 -18.61 8.18 -7.71
C SER A 17 -17.66 8.29 -8.91
N ARG A 18 -16.42 8.65 -8.70
CA ARG A 18 -15.34 8.41 -9.63
C ARG A 18 -15.01 6.92 -9.48
N LYS A 19 -15.24 6.10 -10.50
CA LYS A 19 -14.76 4.73 -10.58
C LYS A 19 -13.29 4.75 -10.20
N GLU A 20 -12.97 4.47 -8.94
CA GLU A 20 -11.63 4.15 -8.51
C GLU A 20 -11.35 2.77 -9.12
N THR A 21 -10.91 2.79 -10.36
CA THR A 21 -10.29 1.62 -10.94
C THR A 21 -9.00 1.42 -10.15
N THR A 22 -9.02 0.47 -9.23
CA THR A 22 -7.78 -0.07 -8.67
C THR A 22 -6.88 -0.35 -9.86
N SER A 23 -5.68 0.19 -9.85
CA SER A 23 -4.73 -0.04 -10.94
C SER A 23 -4.61 -1.56 -11.15
N GLU A 24 -4.75 -2.02 -12.40
CA GLU A 24 -4.61 -3.44 -12.74
C GLU A 24 -3.31 -4.02 -12.18
N SER A 25 -2.24 -3.24 -12.22
CA SER A 25 -0.95 -3.57 -11.62
C SER A 25 -1.03 -3.89 -10.14
N VAL A 26 -1.78 -3.11 -9.35
CA VAL A 26 -1.96 -3.35 -7.91
C VAL A 26 -2.87 -4.56 -7.69
N ALA A 27 -3.96 -4.67 -8.45
CA ALA A 27 -4.91 -5.79 -8.33
C ALA A 27 -4.27 -7.15 -8.66
N ALA A 28 -3.36 -7.20 -9.63
CA ALA A 28 -2.64 -8.40 -10.00
C ALA A 28 -1.46 -8.75 -9.06
N SER A 29 -1.11 -7.87 -8.14
CA SER A 29 0.06 -7.99 -7.27
C SER A 29 -0.02 -9.16 -6.29
N GLN A 30 1.13 -9.63 -5.82
CA GLN A 30 1.20 -10.62 -4.74
C GLN A 30 0.64 -10.08 -3.43
N GLY A 31 0.83 -8.78 -3.18
CA GLY A 31 0.24 -8.11 -2.01
C GLY A 31 -1.28 -8.17 -2.01
N ALA A 32 -1.92 -7.88 -3.16
CA ALA A 32 -3.38 -7.98 -3.29
C ALA A 32 -3.85 -9.42 -3.08
N LYS A 33 -3.21 -10.40 -3.72
CA LYS A 33 -3.54 -11.82 -3.57
C LYS A 33 -3.42 -12.32 -2.13
N ARG A 34 -2.34 -11.94 -1.44
CA ARG A 34 -2.17 -12.27 -0.01
C ARG A 34 -3.28 -11.65 0.84
N PHE A 35 -3.62 -10.39 0.58
CA PHE A 35 -4.70 -9.72 1.31
C PHE A 35 -6.06 -10.39 1.05
N GLU A 36 -6.35 -10.78 -0.18
CA GLU A 36 -7.58 -11.50 -0.53
C GLU A 36 -7.65 -12.87 0.17
N THR A 37 -6.55 -13.63 0.18
CA THR A 37 -6.47 -14.91 0.88
C THR A 37 -6.73 -14.73 2.38
N GLU A 38 -6.07 -13.78 3.02
CA GLU A 38 -6.28 -13.50 4.45
C GLU A 38 -7.72 -13.04 4.74
N ARG A 39 -8.33 -12.30 3.82
CA ARG A 39 -9.72 -11.88 3.93
C ARG A 39 -10.68 -13.06 3.83
N ASP A 40 -10.45 -13.97 2.91
CA ASP A 40 -11.31 -15.16 2.73
C ASP A 40 -11.19 -16.10 3.94
N ASP A 41 -9.97 -16.35 4.42
CA ASP A 41 -9.72 -17.05 5.67
C ASP A 41 -10.46 -16.41 6.87
N PHE A 42 -10.52 -15.09 6.90
CA PHE A 42 -11.24 -14.35 7.93
C PHE A 42 -12.75 -14.58 7.88
N PHE A 43 -13.34 -14.59 6.69
CA PHE A 43 -14.76 -14.90 6.54
C PHE A 43 -15.06 -16.32 6.97
N ASP A 44 -14.22 -17.29 6.58
CA ASP A 44 -14.37 -18.68 6.99
C ASP A 44 -14.25 -18.84 8.52
N LEU A 45 -13.26 -18.17 9.12
CA LEU A 45 -13.04 -18.19 10.57
C LEU A 45 -14.24 -17.66 11.37
N LEU A 46 -14.93 -16.68 10.83
CA LEU A 46 -16.13 -16.08 11.44
C LEU A 46 -17.44 -16.76 11.02
N GLY A 47 -17.38 -17.79 10.16
CA GLY A 47 -18.57 -18.42 9.59
C GLY A 47 -19.42 -17.49 8.73
N LEU A 48 -18.78 -16.48 8.12
CA LEU A 48 -19.41 -15.49 7.27
C LEU A 48 -19.23 -15.87 5.81
N THR A 49 -20.26 -15.65 4.99
CA THR A 49 -20.10 -15.75 3.53
C THR A 49 -19.48 -14.49 2.98
N PRO A 50 -18.45 -14.59 2.12
CA PRO A 50 -17.92 -13.43 1.43
C PRO A 50 -19.02 -12.66 0.69
N PHE A 51 -19.02 -11.35 0.81
CA PHE A 51 -19.96 -10.51 0.05
C PHE A 51 -19.39 -10.23 -1.33
N ASP A 52 -20.24 -10.15 -2.34
CA ASP A 52 -19.89 -9.76 -3.70
C ASP A 52 -19.31 -8.33 -3.77
N SER A 53 -19.44 -7.57 -2.69
CA SER A 53 -18.82 -6.26 -2.53
C SER A 53 -18.47 -5.99 -1.06
N PRO A 54 -17.18 -5.67 -0.76
CA PRO A 54 -16.76 -5.29 0.59
C PRO A 54 -17.41 -3.99 1.08
N TYR A 55 -18.11 -3.27 0.22
CA TYR A 55 -18.72 -1.97 0.50
C TYR A 55 -20.26 -1.98 0.46
N SER A 56 -20.87 -3.12 0.26
CA SER A 56 -22.32 -3.26 0.35
C SER A 56 -22.70 -4.02 1.62
N PRO A 57 -22.89 -3.34 2.75
CA PRO A 57 -23.54 -3.98 3.88
C PRO A 57 -24.96 -4.30 3.41
N SER A 58 -25.20 -5.55 3.02
CA SER A 58 -26.56 -5.96 2.82
C SER A 58 -27.31 -5.67 4.11
N LYS A 59 -28.54 -5.16 4.03
CA LYS A 59 -29.40 -4.88 5.19
C LYS A 59 -29.56 -6.05 6.16
N LYS A 60 -29.13 -7.26 5.76
CA LYS A 60 -29.13 -8.47 6.59
C LYS A 60 -27.97 -8.57 7.59
N LEU A 61 -26.91 -7.77 7.43
CA LEU A 61 -25.81 -7.71 8.41
C LEU A 61 -26.20 -6.92 9.67
N ALA A 62 -27.28 -6.14 9.62
CA ALA A 62 -27.50 -5.09 10.60
C ALA A 62 -27.82 -5.59 12.03
N ASP A 63 -28.51 -6.72 12.24
CA ASP A 63 -28.94 -7.05 13.59
C ASP A 63 -28.57 -8.46 14.09
N GLY A 64 -28.42 -9.46 13.23
CA GLY A 64 -28.08 -10.83 13.64
C GLY A 64 -26.60 -11.18 13.54
N CYS A 65 -25.90 -10.58 12.60
CA CYS A 65 -24.54 -10.95 12.26
C CYS A 65 -23.51 -10.45 13.29
N ILE A 66 -23.71 -9.26 13.87
CA ILE A 66 -22.75 -8.69 14.84
C ILE A 66 -22.70 -9.53 16.11
N SER A 67 -23.85 -9.98 16.61
CA SER A 67 -23.90 -10.87 17.78
C SER A 67 -23.30 -12.24 17.49
N GLN A 68 -23.49 -12.80 16.30
CA GLN A 68 -22.86 -14.06 15.90
C GLN A 68 -21.34 -13.92 15.78
N VAL A 69 -20.86 -12.84 15.15
CA VAL A 69 -19.43 -12.53 15.08
C VAL A 69 -18.84 -12.38 16.48
N PHE A 70 -19.53 -11.66 17.36
CA PHE A 70 -19.08 -11.48 18.74
C PHE A 70 -19.03 -12.80 19.50
N ALA A 71 -20.07 -13.64 19.37
CA ALA A 71 -20.09 -14.98 19.98
C ALA A 71 -18.93 -15.84 19.44
N GLY A 72 -18.69 -15.84 18.12
CA GLY A 72 -17.58 -16.55 17.52
C GLY A 72 -16.21 -16.08 18.03
N LEU A 73 -16.05 -14.77 18.21
CA LEU A 73 -14.80 -14.22 18.78
C LEU A 73 -14.56 -14.66 20.23
N LEU A 74 -15.61 -14.85 21.03
CA LEU A 74 -15.48 -15.33 22.40
C LEU A 74 -15.07 -16.82 22.50
N GLU A 75 -15.30 -17.58 21.44
CA GLU A 75 -14.89 -18.99 21.35
C GLU A 75 -13.47 -19.18 20.79
N MET A 76 -12.89 -18.12 20.27
CA MET A 76 -11.55 -18.17 19.68
C MET A 76 -10.45 -18.00 20.71
N ASP A 77 -9.30 -18.58 20.41
CA ASP A 77 -8.06 -18.28 21.13
C ASP A 77 -7.54 -16.86 20.81
N ASP A 78 -6.70 -16.32 21.69
CA ASP A 78 -6.17 -14.95 21.57
C ASP A 78 -5.43 -14.71 20.25
N ALA A 79 -4.74 -15.72 19.71
CA ALA A 79 -4.01 -15.58 18.46
C ALA A 79 -4.94 -15.37 17.27
N LYS A 80 -6.07 -16.09 17.22
CA LYS A 80 -7.10 -15.90 16.19
C LYS A 80 -7.80 -14.56 16.34
N VAL A 81 -8.15 -14.17 17.57
CA VAL A 81 -8.74 -12.85 17.85
C VAL A 81 -7.81 -11.75 17.37
N MET A 82 -6.51 -11.84 17.67
CA MET A 82 -5.52 -10.86 17.22
C MET A 82 -5.38 -10.83 15.70
N ARG A 83 -5.44 -11.98 15.01
CA ARG A 83 -5.44 -12.04 13.53
C ARG A 83 -6.67 -11.31 12.94
N VAL A 84 -7.86 -11.57 13.50
CA VAL A 84 -9.11 -10.89 13.12
C VAL A 84 -8.98 -9.38 13.29
N MET A 85 -8.51 -8.93 14.46
CA MET A 85 -8.32 -7.50 14.75
C MET A 85 -7.31 -6.86 13.81
N THR A 86 -6.21 -7.53 13.53
CA THR A 86 -5.16 -7.02 12.61
C THR A 86 -5.72 -6.83 11.21
N LEU A 87 -6.47 -7.80 10.67
CA LEU A 87 -7.07 -7.69 9.35
C LEU A 87 -8.13 -6.58 9.29
N ALA A 88 -8.99 -6.49 10.30
CA ALA A 88 -10.00 -5.44 10.39
C ALA A 88 -9.34 -4.04 10.43
N MET A 89 -8.26 -3.89 11.20
CA MET A 89 -7.48 -2.66 11.22
C MET A 89 -6.84 -2.38 9.86
N ALA A 90 -6.19 -3.36 9.24
CA ALA A 90 -5.58 -3.21 7.93
C ALA A 90 -6.61 -2.80 6.86
N ALA A 91 -7.79 -3.42 6.86
CA ALA A 91 -8.87 -3.06 5.94
C ALA A 91 -9.46 -1.65 6.18
N SER A 92 -9.28 -1.09 7.37
CA SER A 92 -9.73 0.27 7.69
C SER A 92 -8.72 1.36 7.32
N LEU A 93 -7.48 0.98 6.96
CA LEU A 93 -6.44 1.93 6.60
C LEU A 93 -6.71 2.51 5.20
N ALA A 94 -6.75 3.83 5.11
CA ALA A 94 -6.90 4.52 3.84
C ALA A 94 -5.52 4.94 3.29
N ALA A 95 -5.26 4.60 2.02
CA ALA A 95 -4.03 4.99 1.35
C ALA A 95 -3.84 6.52 1.36
N GLY A 96 -2.60 6.98 1.54
CA GLY A 96 -2.26 8.40 1.55
C GLY A 96 -2.63 9.14 2.84
N THR A 97 -2.96 8.42 3.91
CA THR A 97 -3.20 9.04 5.22
C THR A 97 -1.93 9.05 6.09
N ASP A 98 -1.88 10.00 7.02
CA ASP A 98 -0.81 10.09 8.03
C ASP A 98 -0.67 8.81 8.86
N LEU A 99 -1.77 8.08 9.03
CA LEU A 99 -1.77 6.83 9.78
C LEU A 99 -1.01 5.73 9.02
N ILE A 100 -1.24 5.59 7.72
CA ILE A 100 -0.49 4.65 6.88
C ILE A 100 1.01 4.99 6.91
N GLU A 101 1.34 6.26 6.80
CA GLU A 101 2.74 6.71 6.90
C GLU A 101 3.36 6.30 8.23
N ALA A 102 2.68 6.56 9.35
CA ALA A 102 3.16 6.17 10.68
C ALA A 102 3.34 4.64 10.81
N VAL A 103 2.40 3.85 10.28
CA VAL A 103 2.49 2.38 10.28
C VAL A 103 3.70 1.89 9.50
N THR A 104 4.05 2.51 8.36
CA THR A 104 5.20 2.09 7.56
C THR A 104 6.55 2.28 8.28
N TYR A 105 6.64 3.16 9.26
CA TYR A 105 7.82 3.28 10.12
C TYR A 105 7.90 2.20 11.19
N ALA A 106 6.76 1.69 11.64
CA ALA A 106 6.69 0.72 12.73
C ALA A 106 6.74 -0.74 12.24
N VAL A 107 6.22 -1.00 11.04
CA VAL A 107 6.11 -2.35 10.48
C VAL A 107 7.10 -2.50 9.33
N PRO A 108 8.13 -3.37 9.46
CA PRO A 108 9.03 -3.63 8.35
C PRO A 108 8.27 -4.34 7.22
N VAL A 109 8.26 -3.73 6.06
CA VAL A 109 7.58 -4.26 4.87
C VAL A 109 8.60 -4.50 3.76
N ASN A 110 8.67 -5.74 3.29
CA ASN A 110 9.44 -6.08 2.09
C ASN A 110 8.57 -5.90 0.85
N MET A 111 8.66 -4.73 0.21
CA MET A 111 7.89 -4.45 -1.00
C MET A 111 8.29 -5.34 -2.18
N ASP A 112 9.48 -5.97 -2.16
CA ASP A 112 9.95 -6.86 -3.23
C ASP A 112 9.06 -8.06 -3.43
N GLU A 113 8.47 -8.55 -2.34
CA GLU A 113 7.58 -9.69 -2.34
C GLU A 113 6.11 -9.31 -2.62
N LEU A 114 5.78 -8.03 -2.53
CA LEU A 114 4.39 -7.59 -2.59
C LEU A 114 4.01 -7.01 -3.93
N TRP A 115 4.90 -6.22 -4.54
CA TRP A 115 4.61 -5.54 -5.80
C TRP A 115 5.88 -5.18 -6.55
N GLN A 116 5.82 -5.26 -7.89
CA GLN A 116 6.87 -4.78 -8.80
C GLN A 116 6.23 -4.02 -9.96
N PRO A 117 6.92 -3.01 -10.54
CA PRO A 117 6.44 -2.30 -11.72
C PRO A 117 6.26 -3.26 -12.89
N ASP A 118 5.09 -3.21 -13.50
CA ASP A 118 4.70 -3.98 -14.68
C ASP A 118 4.21 -3.06 -15.81
N ASP A 119 3.86 -3.62 -16.95
CA ASP A 119 3.37 -2.86 -18.11
C ASP A 119 2.12 -2.04 -17.75
N ALA A 120 1.20 -2.60 -16.97
CA ALA A 120 -0.02 -1.92 -16.55
C ALA A 120 0.29 -0.68 -15.70
N PHE A 121 1.32 -0.75 -14.84
CA PHE A 121 1.81 0.42 -14.10
C PHE A 121 2.37 1.48 -15.06
N PHE A 122 3.21 1.10 -16.01
CA PHE A 122 3.77 2.06 -16.95
C PHE A 122 2.69 2.69 -17.86
N ASP A 123 1.63 1.95 -18.17
CA ASP A 123 0.55 2.46 -19.02
C ASP A 123 -0.27 3.58 -18.37
N ILE A 124 -0.37 3.61 -17.04
CA ILE A 124 -1.09 4.68 -16.33
C ILE A 124 -0.24 5.95 -16.15
N LEU A 125 1.08 5.88 -16.28
CA LEU A 125 1.95 7.04 -16.13
C LEU A 125 1.80 8.01 -17.30
N ARG A 126 1.40 9.26 -17.02
CA ARG A 126 1.18 10.31 -18.02
C ARG A 126 2.05 11.54 -17.83
N ASP A 127 2.40 11.89 -16.60
CA ASP A 127 3.19 13.10 -16.33
C ASP A 127 4.68 12.88 -16.71
N LYS A 128 5.08 13.53 -17.80
CA LYS A 128 6.43 13.43 -18.33
C LYS A 128 7.51 13.89 -17.34
N ARG A 129 7.19 14.85 -16.45
CA ARG A 129 8.14 15.32 -15.44
C ARG A 129 8.37 14.28 -14.36
N VAL A 130 7.29 13.58 -13.96
CA VAL A 130 7.37 12.45 -13.02
C VAL A 130 8.20 11.33 -13.65
N ILE A 131 7.92 10.97 -14.90
CA ILE A 131 8.66 9.90 -15.60
C ILE A 131 10.15 10.27 -15.70
N ASN A 132 10.47 11.51 -16.06
CA ASN A 132 11.86 11.97 -16.11
C ASN A 132 12.55 11.95 -14.73
N ALA A 133 11.83 12.31 -13.67
CA ALA A 133 12.33 12.18 -12.30
C ALA A 133 12.57 10.71 -11.89
N MET A 134 11.75 9.78 -12.38
CA MET A 134 12.01 8.33 -12.25
C MET A 134 13.24 7.89 -13.02
N VAL A 135 13.45 8.41 -14.25
CA VAL A 135 14.69 8.16 -15.01
C VAL A 135 15.91 8.64 -14.23
N LYS A 136 15.82 9.82 -13.60
CA LYS A 136 16.89 10.33 -12.72
C LYS A 136 17.18 9.40 -11.56
N ASP A 137 16.12 8.83 -10.97
CA ASP A 137 16.21 7.94 -9.82
C ASP A 137 16.90 6.62 -10.16
N ILE A 138 16.53 6.00 -11.29
CA ILE A 138 17.05 4.69 -11.70
C ILE A 138 18.35 4.75 -12.52
N ALA A 139 18.51 5.79 -13.36
CA ALA A 139 19.59 5.87 -14.33
C ALA A 139 20.55 7.04 -14.08
N GLY A 140 20.26 7.88 -13.10
CA GLY A 140 21.09 9.03 -12.72
C GLY A 140 20.76 10.31 -13.49
N LYS A 141 21.29 11.44 -12.98
CA LYS A 141 21.00 12.78 -13.49
C LYS A 141 21.37 12.95 -14.96
N SER A 142 22.54 12.49 -15.37
CA SER A 142 23.02 12.67 -16.76
C SER A 142 22.08 12.01 -17.77
N CYS A 143 21.55 10.82 -17.46
CA CYS A 143 20.59 10.14 -18.32
C CYS A 143 19.25 10.89 -18.37
N ALA A 144 18.76 11.38 -17.24
CA ALA A 144 17.53 12.16 -17.18
C ALA A 144 17.63 13.50 -17.91
N ASP A 145 18.75 14.19 -17.79
CA ASP A 145 19.01 15.46 -18.51
C ASP A 145 19.06 15.22 -20.04
N GLY A 146 19.68 14.12 -20.48
CA GLY A 146 19.69 13.72 -21.88
C GLY A 146 18.31 13.35 -22.44
N ALA A 147 17.46 12.75 -21.61
CA ALA A 147 16.12 12.33 -21.99
C ALA A 147 15.03 13.40 -21.76
N LEU A 148 15.38 14.61 -21.33
CA LEU A 148 14.41 15.65 -20.94
C LEU A 148 13.45 16.04 -22.06
N THR A 149 13.92 16.07 -23.29
CA THR A 149 13.13 16.39 -24.49
C THR A 149 12.45 15.19 -25.10
N ASP A 150 12.84 13.98 -24.74
CA ASP A 150 12.29 12.75 -25.28
C ASP A 150 10.82 12.57 -24.95
N THR A 151 10.15 11.69 -25.68
CA THR A 151 8.77 11.34 -25.39
C THR A 151 8.65 10.55 -24.10
N GLY A 152 7.49 10.59 -23.43
CA GLY A 152 7.25 9.80 -22.24
C GLY A 152 7.42 8.28 -22.50
N LYS A 153 7.21 7.80 -23.72
CA LYS A 153 7.45 6.40 -24.11
C LYS A 153 8.94 6.09 -24.01
N VAL A 154 9.81 6.88 -24.64
CA VAL A 154 11.26 6.69 -24.60
C VAL A 154 11.78 6.73 -23.17
N GLN A 155 11.28 7.66 -22.36
CA GLN A 155 11.66 7.72 -20.95
C GLN A 155 11.25 6.47 -20.16
N LYS A 156 10.07 5.90 -20.42
CA LYS A 156 9.63 4.62 -19.83
C LYS A 156 10.52 3.47 -20.29
N ASP A 157 10.84 3.40 -21.58
CA ASP A 157 11.72 2.37 -22.13
C ASP A 157 13.11 2.39 -21.45
N ILE A 158 13.63 3.59 -21.11
CA ILE A 158 14.88 3.72 -20.33
C ILE A 158 14.72 3.06 -18.96
N ILE A 159 13.61 3.28 -18.28
CA ILE A 159 13.35 2.69 -16.96
C ILE A 159 13.27 1.16 -17.09
N CYS A 160 12.45 0.65 -18.01
CA CYS A 160 12.27 -0.79 -18.24
C CYS A 160 13.60 -1.47 -18.58
N ASN A 161 14.42 -0.86 -19.48
CA ASN A 161 15.72 -1.41 -19.86
C ASN A 161 16.69 -1.45 -18.67
N ARG A 162 16.65 -0.44 -17.77
CA ARG A 162 17.45 -0.45 -16.54
C ARG A 162 17.02 -1.53 -15.57
N MET A 163 15.72 -1.76 -15.43
CA MET A 163 15.19 -2.83 -14.59
C MET A 163 15.57 -4.20 -15.16
N ALA A 164 15.40 -4.40 -16.47
CA ALA A 164 15.73 -5.66 -17.13
C ALA A 164 17.23 -5.91 -17.34
N GLY A 165 18.08 -4.89 -17.13
CA GLY A 165 19.51 -4.96 -17.44
C GLY A 165 19.82 -4.91 -18.93
N HIS A 166 18.89 -4.52 -19.79
CA HIS A 166 19.06 -4.49 -21.23
C HIS A 166 19.92 -3.27 -21.66
N GLY A 167 20.97 -3.53 -22.43
CA GLY A 167 21.84 -2.48 -22.98
C GLY A 167 22.69 -1.73 -21.93
N VAL A 168 22.80 -2.29 -20.73
CA VAL A 168 23.60 -1.74 -19.64
C VAL A 168 24.48 -2.82 -19.02
N SER A 169 25.60 -2.42 -18.42
CA SER A 169 26.43 -3.34 -17.65
C SER A 169 25.67 -3.83 -16.39
N ALA A 170 25.97 -5.03 -15.94
CA ALA A 170 25.26 -5.68 -14.81
C ALA A 170 25.26 -4.84 -13.52
N ASP A 171 26.33 -4.07 -13.27
CA ASP A 171 26.44 -3.14 -12.15
C ASP A 171 25.44 -1.97 -12.19
N LYS A 172 24.90 -1.68 -13.37
CA LYS A 172 23.92 -0.61 -13.62
C LYS A 172 22.49 -1.11 -13.76
N ALA A 173 22.26 -2.41 -13.79
CA ALA A 173 20.94 -2.97 -13.73
C ALA A 173 20.31 -2.72 -12.34
N ARG A 174 18.98 -2.50 -12.32
CA ARG A 174 18.23 -2.23 -11.10
C ARG A 174 16.92 -3.03 -11.11
N PRO A 175 16.99 -4.35 -11.03
CA PRO A 175 15.79 -5.18 -11.07
C PRO A 175 14.87 -4.98 -9.86
N ASP A 176 15.45 -4.52 -8.76
CA ASP A 176 14.81 -4.22 -7.49
C ASP A 176 14.23 -2.79 -7.41
N TRP A 177 14.38 -1.99 -8.48
CA TRP A 177 13.91 -0.61 -8.45
C TRP A 177 12.38 -0.52 -8.39
N ARG A 178 11.89 0.41 -7.56
CA ARG A 178 10.49 0.80 -7.44
C ARG A 178 10.35 2.30 -7.36
N PRO A 179 9.23 2.85 -7.83
CA PRO A 179 8.96 4.26 -7.66
C PRO A 179 8.89 4.60 -6.16
N ARG A 180 9.31 5.80 -5.82
CA ARG A 180 9.45 6.26 -4.43
C ARG A 180 8.19 6.13 -3.58
N TRP A 181 7.01 6.29 -4.20
CA TRP A 181 5.74 6.11 -3.50
C TRP A 181 5.35 4.66 -3.21
N MET A 182 6.07 3.70 -3.82
CA MET A 182 5.94 2.26 -3.54
C MET A 182 7.10 1.73 -2.69
N GLN A 183 7.90 2.62 -2.12
CA GLN A 183 8.92 2.26 -1.14
C GLN A 183 8.39 2.47 0.28
N VAL A 184 9.05 1.91 1.28
CA VAL A 184 8.72 2.07 2.69
C VAL A 184 9.95 2.60 3.43
N PRO A 185 9.89 3.81 3.97
CA PRO A 185 8.80 4.79 3.91
C PRO A 185 8.60 5.38 2.50
N ALA A 186 7.37 5.72 2.17
CA ALA A 186 7.02 6.29 0.88
C ALA A 186 7.50 7.74 0.74
N SER A 187 7.88 8.13 -0.49
CA SER A 187 8.21 9.51 -0.81
C SER A 187 7.75 9.89 -2.23
N HIS A 188 7.94 11.14 -2.65
CA HIS A 188 7.39 11.66 -3.91
C HIS A 188 8.50 12.17 -4.84
N TYR A 189 8.17 12.37 -6.13
CA TYR A 189 9.12 12.86 -7.16
C TYR A 189 9.07 14.36 -7.41
N LEU A 190 7.95 15.02 -7.14
CA LEU A 190 7.75 16.43 -7.42
C LEU A 190 7.36 17.19 -6.16
N ASP A 191 7.90 18.39 -5.98
CA ASP A 191 7.64 19.25 -4.84
C ASP A 191 6.14 19.61 -4.64
N ARG A 192 5.35 19.58 -5.72
CA ARG A 192 3.90 19.79 -5.66
C ARG A 192 3.13 18.59 -5.08
N ALA A 193 3.75 17.44 -5.08
CA ALA A 193 3.22 16.20 -4.50
C ALA A 193 4.00 15.80 -3.24
N THR A 194 5.02 16.54 -2.85
CA THR A 194 5.67 16.37 -1.58
C THR A 194 4.74 16.92 -0.50
N CYS A 195 3.89 16.07 0.01
CA CYS A 195 3.62 16.20 1.43
C CYS A 195 4.96 15.97 2.12
N PRO A 196 5.51 16.94 2.87
CA PRO A 196 6.57 16.61 3.80
C PRO A 196 6.06 15.45 4.67
N PRO A 197 6.96 14.61 5.23
CA PRO A 197 6.54 13.59 6.18
C PRO A 197 5.54 14.21 7.14
N SER A 198 4.40 13.57 7.32
CA SER A 198 3.40 14.11 8.24
C SER A 198 4.03 14.23 9.62
N ALA A 199 3.56 15.18 10.43
CA ALA A 199 4.02 15.29 11.82
C ALA A 199 3.84 13.96 12.59
N ALA A 200 2.85 13.15 12.19
CA ALA A 200 2.63 11.80 12.69
C ALA A 200 3.73 10.84 12.24
N GLY A 201 4.10 10.84 10.97
CA GLY A 201 5.19 10.02 10.42
C GLY A 201 6.54 10.37 11.04
N GLU A 202 6.88 11.66 11.16
CA GLU A 202 8.10 12.09 11.84
C GLU A 202 8.14 11.70 13.32
N ARG A 203 6.98 11.73 13.99
CA ARG A 203 6.89 11.31 15.38
C ARG A 203 7.07 9.80 15.51
N ALA A 204 6.46 9.01 14.62
CA ALA A 204 6.62 7.57 14.58
C ALA A 204 8.07 7.18 14.34
N ALA A 205 8.75 7.78 13.35
CA ALA A 205 10.17 7.57 13.09
C ALA A 205 11.03 7.83 14.34
N ARG A 206 10.81 8.97 15.02
CA ARG A 206 11.54 9.33 16.26
C ARG A 206 11.30 8.34 17.41
N ILE A 207 10.12 7.74 17.50
CA ILE A 207 9.80 6.74 18.53
C ILE A 207 10.54 5.44 18.18
N MET A 208 10.50 5.01 16.93
CA MET A 208 11.15 3.78 16.47
C MET A 208 12.68 3.85 16.62
N ASP A 209 13.30 4.99 16.29
CA ASP A 209 14.73 5.22 16.47
C ASP A 209 15.18 5.13 17.94
N LYS A 210 14.29 5.44 18.89
CA LYS A 210 14.56 5.38 20.33
C LYS A 210 14.27 4.02 20.94
N THR A 211 13.52 3.18 20.25
CA THR A 211 13.18 1.84 20.74
C THR A 211 14.34 0.88 20.39
N PRO A 212 15.07 0.34 21.37
CA PRO A 212 16.12 -0.64 21.08
C PRO A 212 15.47 -1.81 20.34
N SER A 213 16.02 -2.13 19.16
CA SER A 213 15.59 -3.31 18.40
C SER A 213 15.52 -4.50 19.35
N GLN A 214 14.32 -4.99 19.65
CA GLN A 214 14.18 -6.33 20.19
C GLN A 214 14.71 -7.25 19.08
N LYS A 215 16.00 -7.59 19.18
CA LYS A 215 16.57 -8.65 18.36
C LYS A 215 15.72 -9.87 18.65
N ALA A 216 15.06 -10.36 17.60
CA ALA A 216 14.36 -11.62 17.63
C ALA A 216 15.27 -12.66 18.25
N ALA A 217 14.84 -13.21 19.36
CA ALA A 217 15.39 -14.41 19.96
C ALA A 217 14.84 -15.62 19.22
#